data_43123e5fd7c63cb0728cc1e19f4684d7
#
_entry.id   43123e5fd7c63cb0728cc1e19f4684d7
#
_cell.length_a   1.000
_cell.length_b   1.000
_cell.length_c   1.000
_cell.angle_alpha   90.00
_cell.angle_beta   90.00
_cell.angle_gamma   90.00
#
_symmetry.space_group_name_H-M   'P 1'
#
loop_
_entity.id
_entity.type
_entity.pdbx_description
1 polymer ?
#
loop_
_entity_poly.entity_id
_entity_poly.type
_entity_poly.pdbx_seq_one_letter_code
_entity_poly.pdbx_strand_id
1 'polypeptide(L)'
;MTIAQGNARQGASHAYRAMRDFVQSVEDTLPGKFEITKEGLVHDMMSPVKQHELTALHLRKRLEKVMPEELVAHTGEPDVEDEPEAILRHPDVMVIAMADMEGGGSFDPRTLIAAVEIVSRSNPDNDWVTKMRDYPLMGIPVYAVFDPRTGTGAVLTDIHLTPDGPRYATRKDFVYGEDVTIADWTISTEGLPRYKDESAEGEHQG
;
A
#
# COMPACT_ATOMS: atom_id res chain seq x y z
N MET A 1 19.38 7.66 -30.75
CA MET A 1 19.20 7.85 -29.30
C MET A 1 18.40 6.72 -28.63
N THR A 2 18.17 5.59 -29.33
CA THR A 2 17.28 4.50 -28.90
C THR A 2 18.00 3.31 -28.23
N ILE A 3 19.32 3.21 -28.35
CA ILE A 3 20.09 2.04 -27.87
C ILE A 3 20.37 2.10 -26.34
N ALA A 4 20.48 3.30 -25.78
CA ALA A 4 20.77 3.46 -24.34
C ALA A 4 19.56 3.12 -23.41
N GLN A 5 18.33 3.33 -23.89
CA GLN A 5 17.12 3.00 -23.13
C GLN A 5 16.85 1.47 -23.04
N GLY A 6 17.20 0.73 -24.11
CA GLY A 6 17.02 -0.72 -24.13
C GLY A 6 17.95 -1.45 -23.14
N ASN A 7 19.19 -1.01 -23.01
CA ASN A 7 20.16 -1.62 -22.09
C ASN A 7 19.87 -1.30 -20.61
N ALA A 8 19.35 -0.09 -20.33
CA ALA A 8 18.95 0.27 -18.95
C ALA A 8 17.74 -0.55 -18.47
N ARG A 9 16.74 -0.78 -19.35
CA ARG A 9 15.57 -1.60 -19.03
C ARG A 9 15.92 -3.09 -18.85
N GLN A 10 16.83 -3.64 -19.64
CA GLN A 10 17.30 -5.02 -19.47
C GLN A 10 18.09 -5.21 -18.17
N GLY A 11 18.91 -4.24 -17.78
CA GLY A 11 19.66 -4.28 -16.53
C GLY A 11 18.75 -4.21 -15.29
N ALA A 12 17.75 -3.34 -15.30
CA ALA A 12 16.75 -3.24 -14.23
C ALA A 12 15.93 -4.53 -14.12
N SER A 13 15.48 -5.11 -15.23
CA SER A 13 14.76 -6.40 -15.24
C SER A 13 15.59 -7.56 -14.66
N HIS A 14 16.90 -7.60 -14.92
CA HIS A 14 17.76 -8.66 -14.37
C HIS A 14 17.95 -8.49 -12.84
N ALA A 15 18.22 -7.28 -12.38
CA ALA A 15 18.34 -6.99 -10.95
C ALA A 15 17.03 -7.28 -10.20
N TYR A 16 15.90 -6.90 -10.79
CA TYR A 16 14.59 -7.20 -10.23
C TYR A 16 14.35 -8.71 -10.07
N ARG A 17 14.61 -9.49 -11.11
CA ARG A 17 14.46 -10.94 -11.06
C ARG A 17 15.32 -11.56 -9.96
N ALA A 18 16.57 -11.13 -9.85
CA ALA A 18 17.45 -11.60 -8.78
C ALA A 18 16.90 -11.28 -7.37
N MET A 19 16.32 -10.10 -7.17
CA MET A 19 15.66 -9.74 -5.91
C MET A 19 14.38 -10.57 -5.70
N ARG A 20 13.59 -10.79 -6.74
CA ARG A 20 12.36 -11.59 -6.67
C ARG A 20 12.67 -13.06 -6.36
N ASP A 21 13.67 -13.64 -7.02
CA ASP A 21 14.16 -15.01 -6.74
C ASP A 21 14.65 -15.13 -5.29
N PHE A 22 15.36 -14.11 -4.79
CA PHE A 22 15.78 -14.07 -3.39
C PHE A 22 14.56 -14.04 -2.45
N VAL A 23 13.59 -13.15 -2.68
CA VAL A 23 12.36 -13.08 -1.88
C VAL A 23 11.69 -14.45 -1.84
N GLN A 24 11.43 -15.08 -2.99
CA GLN A 24 10.81 -16.40 -3.05
C GLN A 24 11.60 -17.48 -2.29
N SER A 25 12.92 -17.35 -2.22
CA SER A 25 13.75 -18.32 -1.50
C SER A 25 13.70 -18.19 0.03
N VAL A 26 13.27 -17.04 0.54
CA VAL A 26 13.33 -16.72 1.98
C VAL A 26 11.97 -16.40 2.63
N GLU A 27 10.93 -16.06 1.84
CA GLU A 27 9.62 -15.62 2.35
C GLU A 27 8.98 -16.62 3.30
N ASP A 28 9.13 -17.94 3.07
CA ASP A 28 8.63 -18.99 3.95
C ASP A 28 9.46 -19.17 5.24
N THR A 29 10.66 -18.62 5.30
CA THR A 29 11.62 -18.88 6.39
C THR A 29 11.92 -17.67 7.23
N LEU A 30 11.82 -16.48 6.67
CA LEU A 30 12.05 -15.22 7.36
C LEU A 30 10.72 -14.53 7.67
N PRO A 31 10.48 -14.14 8.93
CA PRO A 31 9.26 -13.40 9.27
C PRO A 31 9.31 -11.99 8.71
N GLY A 32 8.15 -11.42 8.39
CA GLY A 32 8.00 -10.07 7.89
C GLY A 32 7.56 -10.00 6.44
N LYS A 33 7.48 -8.79 5.92
CA LYS A 33 7.09 -8.51 4.53
C LYS A 33 8.30 -8.08 3.71
N PHE A 34 8.39 -8.58 2.49
CA PHE A 34 9.42 -8.18 1.54
C PHE A 34 8.79 -7.32 0.46
N GLU A 35 9.33 -6.13 0.23
CA GLU A 35 8.92 -5.25 -0.86
C GLU A 35 10.12 -4.93 -1.74
N ILE A 36 9.89 -4.78 -3.04
CA ILE A 36 10.91 -4.36 -4.01
C ILE A 36 10.52 -2.98 -4.51
N THR A 37 11.45 -2.04 -4.37
CA THR A 37 11.29 -0.64 -4.76
C THR A 37 12.28 -0.27 -5.86
N LYS A 38 12.18 0.94 -6.38
CA LYS A 38 13.19 1.48 -7.31
C LYS A 38 14.58 1.58 -6.67
N GLU A 39 14.67 1.67 -5.34
CA GLU A 39 15.90 1.76 -4.58
C GLU A 39 16.47 0.38 -4.19
N GLY A 40 15.67 -0.67 -4.28
CA GLY A 40 16.09 -2.04 -3.96
C GLY A 40 15.11 -2.79 -3.07
N LEU A 41 15.61 -3.85 -2.44
CA LEU A 41 14.83 -4.72 -1.57
C LEU A 41 14.64 -4.08 -0.19
N VAL A 42 13.40 -4.08 0.29
CA VAL A 42 13.02 -3.68 1.65
C VAL A 42 12.50 -4.91 2.38
N HIS A 43 12.98 -5.16 3.59
CA HIS A 43 12.47 -6.19 4.48
C HIS A 43 11.95 -5.54 5.76
N ASP A 44 10.65 -5.57 5.94
CA ASP A 44 10.00 -5.09 7.17
C ASP A 44 9.75 -6.28 8.11
N MET A 45 10.58 -6.38 9.15
CA MET A 45 10.52 -7.45 10.15
C MET A 45 9.55 -7.16 11.31
N MET A 46 8.98 -5.96 11.35
CA MET A 46 8.10 -5.56 12.45
C MET A 46 6.71 -6.18 12.26
N SER A 47 6.28 -6.98 13.24
CA SER A 47 4.88 -7.38 13.32
C SER A 47 4.00 -6.15 13.49
N PRO A 48 2.94 -6.01 12.70
CA PRO A 48 2.01 -4.90 12.85
C PRO A 48 1.45 -4.90 14.28
N VAL A 49 1.35 -3.72 14.88
CA VAL A 49 0.69 -3.58 16.18
C VAL A 49 -0.81 -3.84 16.03
N LYS A 50 -1.47 -4.33 17.09
CA LYS A 50 -2.91 -4.66 17.06
C LYS A 50 -3.79 -3.53 16.52
N GLN A 51 -3.42 -2.27 16.77
CA GLN A 51 -4.15 -1.10 16.27
C GLN A 51 -4.06 -0.97 14.75
N HIS A 52 -2.93 -1.33 14.13
CA HIS A 52 -2.76 -1.36 12.68
C HIS A 52 -3.72 -2.37 12.06
N GLU A 53 -3.67 -3.63 12.53
CA GLU A 53 -4.56 -4.70 12.06
C GLU A 53 -6.04 -4.37 12.27
N LEU A 54 -6.38 -3.76 13.43
CA LEU A 54 -7.74 -3.34 13.71
C LEU A 54 -8.21 -2.24 12.77
N THR A 55 -7.32 -1.32 12.38
CA THR A 55 -7.62 -0.29 11.40
C THR A 55 -7.89 -0.91 10.03
N ALA A 56 -7.04 -1.82 9.55
CA ALA A 56 -7.24 -2.55 8.30
C ALA A 56 -8.59 -3.29 8.29
N LEU A 57 -8.91 -4.00 9.37
CA LEU A 57 -10.19 -4.69 9.52
C LEU A 57 -11.39 -3.74 9.50
N HIS A 58 -11.29 -2.57 10.14
CA HIS A 58 -12.37 -1.57 10.13
C HIS A 58 -12.57 -0.99 8.74
N LEU A 59 -11.48 -0.62 8.06
CA LEU A 59 -11.53 -0.08 6.70
C LEU A 59 -12.13 -1.08 5.73
N ARG A 60 -11.64 -2.32 5.74
CA ARG A 60 -12.21 -3.41 4.96
C ARG A 60 -13.72 -3.53 5.15
N LYS A 61 -14.18 -3.69 6.41
CA LYS A 61 -15.61 -3.86 6.72
C LYS A 61 -16.46 -2.65 6.31
N ARG A 62 -15.90 -1.44 6.38
CA ARG A 62 -16.62 -0.21 5.99
C ARG A 62 -16.75 -0.11 4.48
N LEU A 63 -15.69 -0.42 3.74
CA LEU A 63 -15.72 -0.49 2.29
C LEU A 63 -16.71 -1.56 1.80
N GLU A 64 -16.62 -2.78 2.32
CA GLU A 64 -17.52 -3.90 1.94
C GLU A 64 -19.03 -3.59 2.18
N LYS A 65 -19.36 -2.65 3.06
CA LYS A 65 -20.76 -2.24 3.29
C LYS A 65 -21.33 -1.29 2.22
N VAL A 66 -20.46 -0.60 1.51
CA VAL A 66 -20.86 0.46 0.57
C VAL A 66 -20.47 0.15 -0.87
N MET A 67 -19.58 -0.84 -1.07
CA MET A 67 -19.17 -1.31 -2.39
C MET A 67 -20.18 -2.31 -2.96
N PRO A 68 -20.25 -2.43 -4.31
CA PRO A 68 -20.93 -3.53 -4.99
C PRO A 68 -20.38 -4.91 -4.60
N GLU A 69 -21.23 -5.94 -4.65
CA GLU A 69 -20.86 -7.32 -4.27
C GLU A 69 -19.81 -7.95 -5.20
N GLU A 70 -19.63 -7.41 -6.40
CA GLU A 70 -18.61 -7.83 -7.36
C GLU A 70 -17.19 -7.37 -7.00
N LEU A 71 -17.09 -6.49 -5.99
CA LEU A 71 -15.80 -5.97 -5.51
C LEU A 71 -15.49 -6.50 -4.13
N VAL A 72 -14.21 -6.58 -3.82
CA VAL A 72 -13.71 -7.00 -2.52
C VAL A 72 -12.65 -6.02 -2.00
N ALA A 73 -12.70 -5.72 -0.71
CA ALA A 73 -11.62 -5.07 0.01
C ALA A 73 -10.72 -6.16 0.60
N HIS A 74 -9.68 -6.53 -0.14
CA HIS A 74 -8.77 -7.61 0.22
C HIS A 74 -7.67 -7.13 1.17
N THR A 75 -7.29 -7.97 2.13
CA THR A 75 -6.17 -7.77 3.06
C THR A 75 -5.30 -9.03 3.08
N GLY A 76 -4.01 -8.87 3.16
CA GLY A 76 -3.07 -10.00 3.19
C GLY A 76 -2.52 -10.36 1.81
N GLU A 77 -2.05 -11.60 1.68
CA GLU A 77 -1.45 -12.15 0.47
C GLU A 77 -2.47 -12.40 -0.67
N PRO A 78 -2.03 -12.43 -1.95
CA PRO A 78 -0.68 -12.21 -2.43
C PRO A 78 -0.33 -10.72 -2.67
N ASP A 79 0.94 -10.49 -3.04
CA ASP A 79 1.49 -9.17 -3.37
C ASP A 79 0.87 -8.54 -4.60
N VAL A 80 1.15 -7.25 -4.79
CA VAL A 80 0.94 -6.51 -6.04
C VAL A 80 2.28 -6.33 -6.75
N GLU A 81 2.41 -6.80 -7.99
CA GLU A 81 3.67 -6.84 -8.72
C GLU A 81 3.59 -6.14 -10.07
N ASP A 82 4.50 -5.19 -10.31
CA ASP A 82 4.74 -4.59 -11.62
C ASP A 82 6.17 -4.92 -12.08
N GLU A 83 6.32 -6.07 -12.76
CA GLU A 83 7.63 -6.51 -13.28
C GLU A 83 8.26 -5.48 -14.24
N PRO A 84 7.54 -4.86 -15.18
CA PRO A 84 8.06 -3.79 -16.04
C PRO A 84 8.61 -2.60 -15.27
N GLU A 85 7.97 -2.19 -14.18
CA GLU A 85 8.44 -1.11 -13.31
C GLU A 85 9.41 -1.59 -12.23
N ALA A 86 9.65 -2.90 -12.12
CA ALA A 86 10.50 -3.51 -11.12
C ALA A 86 10.06 -3.16 -9.68
N ILE A 87 8.77 -3.25 -9.40
CA ILE A 87 8.14 -2.92 -8.12
C ILE A 87 7.31 -4.11 -7.62
N LEU A 88 7.48 -4.45 -6.35
CA LEU A 88 6.67 -5.40 -5.60
C LEU A 88 6.20 -4.71 -4.31
N ARG A 89 4.90 -4.69 -4.04
CA ARG A 89 4.30 -4.03 -2.89
C ARG A 89 3.26 -4.90 -2.21
N HIS A 90 3.10 -4.66 -0.90
CA HIS A 90 2.11 -5.27 -0.04
C HIS A 90 1.14 -4.21 0.52
N PRO A 91 0.05 -3.86 -0.17
CA PRO A 91 -0.95 -2.96 0.39
C PRO A 91 -1.63 -3.55 1.63
N ASP A 92 -1.89 -2.74 2.65
CA ASP A 92 -2.63 -3.20 3.83
C ASP A 92 -4.08 -3.56 3.50
N VAL A 93 -4.71 -2.78 2.60
CA VAL A 93 -6.01 -3.09 2.00
C VAL A 93 -5.99 -2.71 0.53
N MET A 94 -6.52 -3.56 -0.34
CA MET A 94 -6.71 -3.24 -1.76
C MET A 94 -8.15 -3.48 -2.17
N VAL A 95 -8.66 -2.64 -3.06
CA VAL A 95 -9.98 -2.81 -3.66
C VAL A 95 -9.82 -3.33 -5.08
N ILE A 96 -10.37 -4.50 -5.35
CA ILE A 96 -10.27 -5.21 -6.63
C ILE A 96 -11.60 -5.86 -6.99
N ALA A 97 -11.76 -6.29 -8.23
CA ALA A 97 -12.90 -7.12 -8.60
C ALA A 97 -12.75 -8.53 -8.02
N MET A 98 -13.88 -9.12 -7.60
CA MET A 98 -13.91 -10.51 -7.09
C MET A 98 -13.35 -11.50 -8.12
N ALA A 99 -13.59 -11.23 -9.42
CA ALA A 99 -13.07 -12.06 -10.50
C ALA A 99 -11.53 -12.07 -10.58
N ASP A 100 -10.86 -11.01 -10.15
CA ASP A 100 -9.38 -10.92 -10.14
C ASP A 100 -8.76 -11.73 -8.98
N MET A 101 -9.58 -12.23 -8.05
CA MET A 101 -9.14 -13.17 -7.02
C MET A 101 -8.97 -14.60 -7.54
N GLU A 102 -9.45 -14.88 -8.76
CA GLU A 102 -9.31 -16.19 -9.38
C GLU A 102 -7.92 -16.32 -10.02
N GLY A 103 -7.15 -17.30 -9.60
CA GLY A 103 -5.82 -17.54 -10.15
C GLY A 103 -4.74 -17.65 -9.07
N GLY A 104 -3.49 -17.59 -9.49
CA GLY A 104 -2.33 -17.67 -8.62
C GLY A 104 -1.29 -16.60 -8.98
N GLY A 105 -0.35 -16.37 -8.07
CA GLY A 105 0.69 -15.34 -8.25
C GLY A 105 0.26 -13.98 -7.72
N SER A 106 1.11 -12.98 -7.93
CA SER A 106 0.87 -11.60 -7.53
C SER A 106 -0.27 -10.96 -8.33
N PHE A 107 -0.92 -9.95 -7.75
CA PHE A 107 -1.92 -9.16 -8.46
C PHE A 107 -1.28 -8.23 -9.48
N ASP A 108 -1.91 -8.07 -10.64
CA ASP A 108 -1.58 -6.99 -11.59
C ASP A 108 -2.04 -5.64 -10.99
N PRO A 109 -1.16 -4.66 -10.77
CA PRO A 109 -1.56 -3.39 -10.19
C PRO A 109 -2.63 -2.63 -10.99
N ARG A 110 -2.78 -2.93 -12.29
CA ARG A 110 -3.76 -2.30 -13.17
C ARG A 110 -5.18 -2.78 -12.92
N THR A 111 -5.35 -3.89 -12.19
CA THR A 111 -6.67 -4.39 -11.77
C THR A 111 -7.12 -3.78 -10.45
N LEU A 112 -6.22 -3.13 -9.71
CA LEU A 112 -6.57 -2.45 -8.46
C LEU A 112 -7.37 -1.17 -8.75
N ILE A 113 -8.49 -1.02 -8.04
CA ILE A 113 -9.29 0.21 -8.03
C ILE A 113 -8.72 1.19 -7.02
N ALA A 114 -8.23 0.68 -5.88
CA ALA A 114 -7.58 1.46 -4.85
C ALA A 114 -6.58 0.62 -4.06
N ALA A 115 -5.49 1.26 -3.65
CA ALA A 115 -4.61 0.79 -2.58
C ALA A 115 -4.80 1.66 -1.34
N VAL A 116 -4.85 1.03 -0.17
CA VAL A 116 -5.00 1.71 1.12
C VAL A 116 -3.88 1.25 2.05
N GLU A 117 -3.20 2.22 2.65
CA GLU A 117 -2.10 1.98 3.59
C GLU A 117 -2.39 2.58 4.95
N ILE A 118 -1.88 1.93 5.97
CA ILE A 118 -1.97 2.35 7.35
C ILE A 118 -0.57 2.57 7.85
N VAL A 119 -0.23 3.82 8.09
CA VAL A 119 1.13 4.23 8.45
C VAL A 119 1.61 3.50 9.69
N SER A 120 2.73 2.80 9.56
CA SER A 120 3.40 2.15 10.68
C SER A 120 4.11 3.18 11.58
N ARG A 121 4.37 2.81 12.85
CA ARG A 121 5.14 3.68 13.76
C ARG A 121 6.59 3.81 13.34
N SER A 122 7.17 2.73 12.84
CA SER A 122 8.62 2.59 12.60
C SER A 122 9.08 3.20 11.28
N ASN A 123 8.24 3.18 10.24
CA ASN A 123 8.64 3.60 8.89
C ASN A 123 7.55 4.40 8.17
N PRO A 124 7.22 5.61 8.67
CA PRO A 124 6.17 6.43 8.05
C PRO A 124 6.50 6.90 6.63
N ASP A 125 7.76 7.05 6.32
CA ASP A 125 8.20 7.52 5.00
C ASP A 125 7.94 6.49 3.90
N ASN A 126 7.81 5.21 4.25
CA ASN A 126 7.41 4.20 3.28
C ASN A 126 6.05 4.54 2.67
N ASP A 127 5.06 4.90 3.50
CA ASP A 127 3.70 5.20 3.05
C ASP A 127 3.57 6.64 2.52
N TRP A 128 4.14 7.63 3.23
CA TRP A 128 4.00 9.04 2.86
C TRP A 128 4.93 9.52 1.74
N VAL A 129 5.99 8.78 1.41
CA VAL A 129 6.97 9.17 0.39
C VAL A 129 7.12 8.09 -0.67
N THR A 130 7.51 6.88 -0.28
CA THR A 130 7.91 5.86 -1.23
C THR A 130 6.71 5.30 -2.01
N LYS A 131 5.65 4.87 -1.31
CA LYS A 131 4.44 4.35 -1.96
C LYS A 131 3.66 5.44 -2.71
N MET A 132 3.65 6.70 -2.22
CA MET A 132 3.11 7.84 -2.97
C MET A 132 3.78 8.06 -4.33
N ARG A 133 5.02 7.63 -4.50
CA ARG A 133 5.73 7.65 -5.78
C ARG A 133 5.49 6.39 -6.60
N ASP A 134 5.50 5.22 -5.95
CA ASP A 134 5.48 3.93 -6.62
C ASP A 134 4.08 3.56 -7.15
N TYR A 135 3.02 3.82 -6.40
CA TYR A 135 1.65 3.46 -6.83
C TYR A 135 1.19 4.16 -8.12
N PRO A 136 1.44 5.46 -8.35
CA PRO A 136 1.12 6.05 -9.65
C PRO A 136 2.00 5.51 -10.79
N LEU A 137 3.26 5.08 -10.52
CA LEU A 137 4.09 4.37 -11.51
C LEU A 137 3.50 3.03 -11.90
N MET A 138 2.94 2.30 -10.94
CA MET A 138 2.22 1.03 -11.14
C MET A 138 0.84 1.23 -11.77
N GLY A 139 0.36 2.47 -11.91
CA GLY A 139 -0.94 2.79 -12.52
C GLY A 139 -2.13 2.59 -11.59
N ILE A 140 -1.93 2.47 -10.27
CA ILE A 140 -3.01 2.34 -9.28
C ILE A 140 -3.75 3.69 -9.17
N PRO A 141 -5.06 3.77 -9.52
CA PRO A 141 -5.72 5.06 -9.73
C PRO A 141 -6.01 5.83 -8.44
N VAL A 142 -6.22 5.13 -7.33
CA VAL A 142 -6.53 5.73 -6.03
C VAL A 142 -5.58 5.19 -4.97
N TYR A 143 -4.97 6.10 -4.23
CA TYR A 143 -4.14 5.78 -3.07
C TYR A 143 -4.67 6.49 -1.83
N ALA A 144 -5.03 5.74 -0.80
CA ALA A 144 -5.49 6.28 0.47
C ALA A 144 -4.51 5.94 1.60
N VAL A 145 -4.07 6.96 2.34
CA VAL A 145 -3.17 6.80 3.49
C VAL A 145 -3.91 7.15 4.76
N PHE A 146 -3.88 6.24 5.74
CA PHE A 146 -4.41 6.44 7.08
C PHE A 146 -3.27 6.48 8.09
N ASP A 147 -3.14 7.55 8.85
CA ASP A 147 -2.06 7.71 9.84
C ASP A 147 -2.59 7.68 11.27
N PRO A 148 -2.58 6.49 11.93
CA PRO A 148 -3.02 6.37 13.33
C PRO A 148 -2.16 7.13 14.34
N ARG A 149 -0.94 7.55 13.97
CA ARG A 149 -0.04 8.31 14.83
C ARG A 149 -0.62 9.70 15.11
N THR A 150 -1.15 10.32 14.07
CA THR A 150 -1.69 11.70 14.11
C THR A 150 -3.21 11.72 14.09
N GLY A 151 -3.88 10.64 13.66
CA GLY A 151 -5.31 10.59 13.42
C GLY A 151 -5.72 11.41 12.20
N THR A 152 -4.88 11.39 11.17
CA THR A 152 -5.10 12.08 9.89
C THR A 152 -4.88 11.11 8.74
N GLY A 153 -5.16 11.56 7.52
CA GLY A 153 -4.87 10.80 6.32
C GLY A 153 -5.04 11.65 5.08
N ALA A 154 -4.84 11.02 3.93
CA ALA A 154 -5.05 11.63 2.63
C ALA A 154 -5.56 10.60 1.60
N VAL A 155 -6.38 11.06 0.66
CA VAL A 155 -6.72 10.33 -0.56
C VAL A 155 -6.10 11.05 -1.74
N LEU A 156 -5.38 10.28 -2.56
CA LEU A 156 -4.65 10.76 -3.73
C LEU A 156 -5.25 10.12 -4.98
N THR A 157 -5.52 10.94 -6.00
CA THR A 157 -6.17 10.53 -7.26
C THR A 157 -5.58 11.28 -8.45
N ASP A 158 -6.11 11.00 -9.63
CA ASP A 158 -5.81 11.72 -10.87
C ASP A 158 -4.35 11.62 -11.27
N ILE A 159 -3.91 10.42 -11.67
CA ILE A 159 -2.55 10.22 -12.16
C ILE A 159 -2.33 11.04 -13.44
N HIS A 160 -1.30 11.88 -13.43
CA HIS A 160 -0.83 12.60 -14.60
C HIS A 160 0.68 12.45 -14.79
N LEU A 161 1.11 12.62 -16.04
CA LEU A 161 2.51 12.46 -16.38
C LEU A 161 3.27 13.76 -16.12
N THR A 162 4.36 13.66 -15.34
CA THR A 162 5.31 14.75 -15.10
C THR A 162 6.67 14.43 -15.73
N PRO A 163 7.61 15.39 -15.80
CA PRO A 163 8.98 15.10 -16.24
C PRO A 163 9.68 14.02 -15.42
N ASP A 164 9.30 13.87 -14.14
CA ASP A 164 9.87 12.87 -13.21
C ASP A 164 9.06 11.57 -13.16
N GLY A 165 8.09 11.39 -14.05
CA GLY A 165 7.20 10.23 -14.14
C GLY A 165 5.78 10.50 -13.65
N PRO A 166 4.92 9.46 -13.62
CA PRO A 166 3.55 9.57 -13.14
C PRO A 166 3.47 10.03 -11.67
N ARG A 167 2.51 10.89 -11.37
CA ARG A 167 2.22 11.39 -10.01
C ARG A 167 0.71 11.59 -9.85
N TYR A 168 0.23 11.48 -8.61
CA TYR A 168 -1.14 11.92 -8.29
C TYR A 168 -1.22 13.45 -8.34
N ALA A 169 -2.22 13.98 -9.06
CA ALA A 169 -2.47 15.41 -9.19
C ALA A 169 -3.35 15.98 -8.09
N THR A 170 -4.25 15.16 -7.58
CA THR A 170 -5.20 15.55 -6.55
C THR A 170 -4.84 14.89 -5.22
N ARG A 171 -4.86 15.68 -4.14
CA ARG A 171 -4.72 15.22 -2.78
C ARG A 171 -5.81 15.85 -1.92
N LYS A 172 -6.57 15.03 -1.21
CA LYS A 172 -7.59 15.43 -0.26
C LYS A 172 -7.22 14.91 1.12
N ASP A 173 -6.77 15.79 1.99
CA ASP A 173 -6.47 15.47 3.38
C ASP A 173 -7.77 15.34 4.21
N PHE A 174 -7.74 14.53 5.27
CA PHE A 174 -8.84 14.34 6.21
C PHE A 174 -8.32 14.10 7.64
N VAL A 175 -9.21 14.29 8.61
CA VAL A 175 -8.97 13.98 10.02
C VAL A 175 -9.90 12.84 10.44
N TYR A 176 -9.46 11.96 11.32
CA TYR A 176 -10.29 10.87 11.85
C TYR A 176 -11.54 11.44 12.56
N GLY A 177 -12.71 10.90 12.24
CA GLY A 177 -14.02 11.41 12.59
C GLY A 177 -14.78 11.98 11.39
N GLU A 178 -14.07 12.36 10.32
CA GLU A 178 -14.69 12.80 9.07
C GLU A 178 -15.05 11.62 8.18
N ASP A 179 -15.98 11.85 7.24
CA ASP A 179 -16.24 10.92 6.14
C ASP A 179 -15.20 11.10 5.05
N VAL A 180 -14.69 10.01 4.52
CA VAL A 180 -13.69 9.97 3.45
C VAL A 180 -14.19 9.18 2.25
N THR A 181 -13.95 9.69 1.05
CA THR A 181 -14.31 9.01 -0.20
C THR A 181 -13.05 8.36 -0.78
N ILE A 182 -13.08 7.03 -0.94
CA ILE A 182 -12.04 6.22 -1.59
C ILE A 182 -12.66 5.68 -2.88
N ALA A 183 -12.11 6.06 -4.02
CA ALA A 183 -12.74 5.87 -5.33
C ALA A 183 -14.17 6.46 -5.33
N ASP A 184 -15.19 5.62 -5.47
CA ASP A 184 -16.60 6.03 -5.52
C ASP A 184 -17.34 5.84 -4.18
N TRP A 185 -16.68 5.35 -3.13
CA TRP A 185 -17.33 4.95 -1.88
C TRP A 185 -16.92 5.84 -0.72
N THR A 186 -17.92 6.35 -0.04
CA THR A 186 -17.72 7.17 1.17
C THR A 186 -17.89 6.30 2.41
N ILE A 187 -16.87 6.34 3.27
CA ILE A 187 -16.85 5.63 4.56
C ILE A 187 -16.58 6.62 5.68
N SER A 188 -17.15 6.37 6.86
CA SER A 188 -16.80 7.15 8.06
C SER A 188 -15.45 6.72 8.62
N THR A 189 -14.65 7.65 9.10
CA THR A 189 -13.43 7.37 9.85
C THR A 189 -13.63 7.44 11.36
N GLU A 190 -14.88 7.65 11.83
CA GLU A 190 -15.19 7.72 13.26
C GLU A 190 -14.80 6.43 14.00
N GLY A 191 -14.14 6.58 15.15
CA GLY A 191 -13.72 5.45 15.98
C GLY A 191 -12.61 4.60 15.40
N LEU A 192 -11.91 5.03 14.33
CA LEU A 192 -10.69 4.36 13.90
C LEU A 192 -9.62 4.44 15.00
N PRO A 193 -8.89 3.33 15.25
CA PRO A 193 -7.85 3.31 16.27
C PRO A 193 -6.76 4.35 16.02
N ARG A 194 -6.25 4.93 17.10
CA ARG A 194 -5.00 5.71 17.10
C ARG A 194 -3.94 4.96 17.89
N TYR A 195 -2.69 5.11 17.51
CA TYR A 195 -1.62 4.56 18.32
C TYR A 195 -1.57 5.30 19.66
N LYS A 196 -1.55 4.54 20.76
CA LYS A 196 -1.37 5.11 22.10
C LYS A 196 0.07 5.58 22.27
N ASP A 197 0.27 6.70 22.94
CA ASP A 197 1.60 7.11 23.37
C ASP A 197 2.11 6.14 24.43
N GLU A 198 3.24 5.46 24.16
CA GLU A 198 3.87 4.51 25.09
C GLU A 198 4.35 5.19 26.39
N SER A 199 4.44 6.51 26.42
CA SER A 199 4.80 7.29 27.60
C SER A 199 3.74 7.26 28.72
N ALA A 200 2.50 6.84 28.44
CA ALA A 200 1.40 6.83 29.42
C ALA A 200 1.25 5.50 30.19
N GLU A 201 1.93 4.43 29.79
CA GLU A 201 1.82 3.12 30.46
C GLU A 201 2.87 2.88 31.57
N GLY A 202 3.85 3.79 31.75
CA GLY A 202 4.92 3.67 32.74
C GLY A 202 4.57 4.13 34.16
N GLU A 203 3.41 4.78 34.41
CA GLU A 203 3.11 5.40 35.72
C GLU A 203 2.15 4.62 36.64
N HIS A 204 1.78 3.38 36.28
CA HIS A 204 0.82 2.59 37.08
C HIS A 204 1.39 1.29 37.66
N GLN A 205 2.70 1.18 37.88
CA GLN A 205 3.31 0.13 38.72
C GLN A 205 4.30 0.78 39.69
N GLY A 206 3.76 1.40 40.71
CA GLY A 206 4.45 1.87 41.88
C GLY A 206 3.63 1.51 43.12
#